data_73405e297b192070ff0e08d13adce4f1
#
_entry.id   73405e297b192070ff0e08d13adce4f1
#
_cell.length_a   1.000
_cell.length_b   1.000
_cell.length_c   1.000
_cell.angle_alpha   90.00
_cell.angle_beta   90.00
_cell.angle_gamma   90.00
#
_symmetry.space_group_name_H-M   'P 1'
#
loop_
_entity.id
_entity.type
_entity.pdbx_description
1 polymer ?
#
loop_
_entity_poly.entity_id
_entity_poly.type
_entity_poly.pdbx_seq_one_letter_code
_entity_poly.pdbx_strand_id
1 'polypeptide(L)'
;MKTDTPVAIAKACDYPTLTPIDRPILTPPNGHKKVLLHSCCAPCSGEVMEAMIASGIEFTIYFYNPNIHPKKEYEIRKNENIAFAQKHGIPFIDADYDMDNWFARAKGMEQDPERGRRCTMCFDMRFERTALYAHEHGFPVITSSLGISRWKNMAQINDCGHRAAAPYDDLEYWDFNWRKGGGSNRMIEISKREHFYQQEYCGCAYSLRDTNNFRRSQGREPIKIGVKYYGDEPVE
;
A
#
# COMPACT_ATOMS: atom_id res chain seq x y z
N MET A 1 19.55 -11.98 -4.49
CA MET A 1 18.60 -10.86 -4.68
C MET A 1 17.97 -11.04 -6.04
N LYS A 2 16.65 -11.23 -6.10
CA LYS A 2 15.95 -11.12 -7.38
C LYS A 2 15.90 -9.64 -7.73
N THR A 3 16.18 -9.28 -8.95
CA THR A 3 16.03 -7.91 -9.44
C THR A 3 14.55 -7.55 -9.44
N ASP A 4 14.20 -6.42 -8.80
CA ASP A 4 12.83 -5.86 -8.86
C ASP A 4 12.53 -5.58 -10.35
N THR A 5 11.77 -6.44 -10.99
CA THR A 5 11.52 -6.35 -12.43
C THR A 5 10.30 -5.47 -12.66
N PRO A 6 10.43 -4.39 -13.45
CA PRO A 6 9.27 -3.61 -13.86
C PRO A 6 8.32 -4.49 -14.68
N VAL A 7 7.07 -4.56 -14.28
CA VAL A 7 6.01 -5.12 -15.16
C VAL A 7 5.87 -4.12 -16.30
N ALA A 8 6.19 -4.55 -17.53
CA ALA A 8 6.10 -3.69 -18.71
C ALA A 8 4.65 -3.24 -18.89
N ILE A 9 4.38 -1.98 -18.61
CA ILE A 9 3.12 -1.31 -18.90
C ILE A 9 3.33 -0.47 -20.16
N ALA A 10 2.39 -0.54 -21.09
CA ALA A 10 2.40 0.25 -22.31
C ALA A 10 2.60 1.74 -21.98
N LYS A 11 3.40 2.43 -22.80
CA LYS A 11 3.70 3.85 -22.64
C LYS A 11 2.40 4.64 -22.49
N ALA A 12 2.35 5.43 -21.42
CA ALA A 12 1.27 6.36 -21.14
C ALA A 12 1.14 7.36 -22.30
N CYS A 13 0.00 7.30 -22.99
CA CYS A 13 -0.55 8.40 -23.74
C CYS A 13 -2.02 8.43 -23.33
N ASP A 14 -2.44 9.51 -22.71
CA ASP A 14 -3.81 9.80 -22.28
C ASP A 14 -4.31 8.95 -21.10
N TYR A 15 -4.17 9.48 -19.88
CA TYR A 15 -4.90 8.93 -18.74
C TYR A 15 -6.41 8.89 -19.07
N PRO A 16 -7.08 7.74 -18.89
CA PRO A 16 -8.52 7.69 -19.09
C PRO A 16 -9.17 8.76 -18.20
N THR A 17 -10.15 9.45 -18.77
CA THR A 17 -10.92 10.49 -18.07
C THR A 17 -11.44 9.93 -16.76
N LEU A 18 -10.88 10.40 -15.66
CA LEU A 18 -11.40 10.07 -14.33
C LEU A 18 -12.84 10.55 -14.22
N THR A 19 -13.71 9.77 -13.60
CA THR A 19 -15.03 10.26 -13.21
C THR A 19 -14.83 11.56 -12.41
N PRO A 20 -15.45 12.68 -12.77
CA PRO A 20 -15.25 13.94 -12.07
C PRO A 20 -15.64 13.79 -10.60
N ILE A 21 -14.67 13.74 -9.75
CA ILE A 21 -14.84 13.80 -8.30
C ILE A 21 -14.07 15.04 -7.87
N ASP A 22 -14.71 15.89 -7.09
CA ASP A 22 -14.06 17.10 -6.57
C ASP A 22 -12.88 16.72 -5.66
N ARG A 23 -11.68 17.07 -6.08
CA ARG A 23 -10.41 16.79 -5.38
C ARG A 23 -9.56 18.04 -5.28
N PRO A 24 -8.88 18.25 -4.13
CA PRO A 24 -7.85 19.26 -4.08
C PRO A 24 -6.70 18.90 -5.05
N ILE A 25 -6.17 19.91 -5.74
CA ILE A 25 -4.93 19.74 -6.51
C ILE A 25 -3.77 19.63 -5.55
N LEU A 26 -2.96 18.61 -5.75
CA LEU A 26 -1.83 18.27 -4.90
C LEU A 26 -0.52 18.76 -5.52
N THR A 27 0.40 19.16 -4.66
CA THR A 27 1.78 19.48 -5.04
C THR A 27 2.72 18.68 -4.15
N PRO A 28 3.55 17.80 -4.73
CA PRO A 28 4.59 17.10 -3.97
C PRO A 28 5.60 18.09 -3.38
N PRO A 29 6.36 17.69 -2.34
CA PRO A 29 7.41 18.50 -1.75
C PRO A 29 8.36 19.11 -2.80
N ASN A 30 8.83 20.32 -2.55
CA ASN A 30 9.79 21.06 -3.38
C ASN A 30 9.39 21.19 -4.87
N GLY A 31 8.12 20.98 -5.21
CA GLY A 31 7.62 21.06 -6.59
C GLY A 31 8.05 19.91 -7.50
N HIS A 32 8.58 18.83 -6.92
CA HIS A 32 8.91 17.62 -7.68
C HIS A 32 7.68 17.01 -8.33
N LYS A 33 7.85 16.47 -9.54
CA LYS A 33 6.73 15.85 -10.29
C LYS A 33 6.80 14.33 -10.33
N LYS A 34 7.92 13.72 -9.93
CA LYS A 34 8.15 12.27 -10.00
C LYS A 34 8.13 11.67 -8.58
N VAL A 35 7.20 10.77 -8.34
CA VAL A 35 6.95 10.18 -7.02
C VAL A 35 6.99 8.66 -7.07
N LEU A 36 7.62 8.00 -6.11
CA LEU A 36 7.47 6.56 -5.88
C LEU A 36 6.42 6.33 -4.80
N LEU A 37 5.30 5.69 -5.17
CA LEU A 37 4.20 5.38 -4.28
C LEU A 37 4.32 3.96 -3.73
N HIS A 38 4.67 3.81 -2.46
CA HIS A 38 4.50 2.53 -1.78
C HIS A 38 3.02 2.20 -1.63
N SER A 39 2.58 1.10 -2.23
CA SER A 39 1.19 0.64 -2.20
C SER A 39 1.04 -0.67 -1.42
N CYS A 40 0.00 -0.76 -0.57
CA CYS A 40 -0.26 -1.97 0.22
C CYS A 40 -1.46 -2.80 -0.30
N CYS A 41 -2.46 -2.17 -0.89
CA CYS A 41 -3.66 -2.81 -1.43
C CYS A 41 -4.48 -1.80 -2.23
N ALA A 42 -5.28 -2.25 -3.20
CA ALA A 42 -6.07 -1.39 -4.05
C ALA A 42 -7.08 -0.50 -3.29
N PRO A 43 -7.84 -1.00 -2.30
CA PRO A 43 -8.73 -0.14 -1.52
C PRO A 43 -8.06 1.07 -0.88
N CYS A 44 -6.82 0.91 -0.40
CA CYS A 44 -6.08 2.03 0.18
C CYS A 44 -5.42 2.93 -0.88
N SER A 45 -5.06 2.37 -2.03
CA SER A 45 -4.29 3.09 -3.05
C SER A 45 -5.16 3.80 -4.07
N GLY A 46 -6.41 3.37 -4.28
CA GLY A 46 -7.28 3.89 -5.33
C GLY A 46 -7.43 5.41 -5.30
N GLU A 47 -7.81 5.98 -4.16
CA GLU A 47 -7.92 7.45 -4.04
C GLU A 47 -6.55 8.14 -4.15
N VAL A 48 -5.50 7.57 -3.58
CA VAL A 48 -4.14 8.15 -3.66
C VAL A 48 -3.68 8.24 -5.12
N MET A 49 -3.91 7.18 -5.90
CA MET A 49 -3.58 7.12 -7.31
C MET A 49 -4.41 8.13 -8.12
N GLU A 50 -5.73 8.13 -7.96
CA GLU A 50 -6.61 9.07 -8.69
C GLU A 50 -6.35 10.52 -8.31
N ALA A 51 -6.01 10.82 -7.05
CA ALA A 51 -5.65 12.17 -6.63
C ALA A 51 -4.34 12.65 -7.27
N MET A 52 -3.34 11.76 -7.39
CA MET A 52 -2.10 12.07 -8.10
C MET A 52 -2.33 12.26 -9.60
N ILE A 53 -3.13 11.40 -10.24
CA ILE A 53 -3.51 11.54 -11.66
C ILE A 53 -4.20 12.89 -11.90
N ALA A 54 -5.22 13.21 -11.10
CA ALA A 54 -5.97 14.47 -11.21
C ALA A 54 -5.09 15.72 -11.00
N SER A 55 -3.99 15.56 -10.27
CA SER A 55 -3.00 16.62 -10.02
C SER A 55 -1.87 16.68 -11.04
N GLY A 56 -1.87 15.81 -12.06
CA GLY A 56 -0.81 15.74 -13.09
C GLY A 56 0.55 15.32 -12.53
N ILE A 57 0.56 14.53 -11.44
CA ILE A 57 1.77 14.01 -10.82
C ILE A 57 2.19 12.74 -11.52
N GLU A 58 3.43 12.66 -11.97
CA GLU A 58 4.05 11.44 -12.49
C GLU A 58 4.42 10.53 -11.32
N PHE A 59 3.93 9.30 -11.30
CA PHE A 59 4.28 8.36 -10.23
C PHE A 59 4.37 6.92 -10.72
N THR A 60 5.12 6.14 -9.95
CA THR A 60 5.27 4.70 -10.12
C THR A 60 4.85 4.00 -8.84
N ILE A 61 4.11 2.90 -8.96
CA ILE A 61 3.73 2.09 -7.80
C ILE A 61 4.88 1.14 -7.46
N TYR A 62 5.25 1.12 -6.17
CA TYR A 62 6.19 0.17 -5.60
C TYR A 62 5.46 -0.75 -4.62
N PHE A 63 5.33 -2.03 -4.98
CA PHE A 63 4.61 -3.01 -4.19
C PHE A 63 5.57 -3.92 -3.44
N TYR A 64 5.99 -3.49 -2.25
CA TYR A 64 6.82 -4.27 -1.33
C TYR A 64 6.06 -4.54 -0.03
N ASN A 65 5.48 -5.73 0.10
CA ASN A 65 4.60 -6.08 1.21
C ASN A 65 4.89 -7.48 1.78
N PRO A 66 6.10 -7.72 2.33
CA PRO A 66 6.50 -9.02 2.88
C PRO A 66 5.68 -9.44 4.10
N ASN A 67 4.91 -8.51 4.65
CA ASN A 67 4.04 -8.69 5.80
C ASN A 67 2.68 -9.30 5.47
N ILE A 68 2.29 -9.43 4.20
CA ILE A 68 0.96 -9.94 3.87
C ILE A 68 0.98 -11.48 3.87
N HIS A 69 0.27 -12.10 4.78
CA HIS A 69 0.18 -13.54 4.98
C HIS A 69 -1.28 -13.99 5.08
N PRO A 70 -1.64 -15.19 4.57
CA PRO A 70 -0.82 -16.12 3.80
C PRO A 70 -0.53 -15.60 2.38
N LYS A 71 0.27 -16.34 1.62
CA LYS A 71 0.64 -15.97 0.24
C LYS A 71 -0.59 -15.72 -0.65
N LYS A 72 -1.68 -16.46 -0.48
CA LYS A 72 -2.95 -16.24 -1.18
C LYS A 72 -3.47 -14.81 -0.99
N GLU A 73 -3.45 -14.28 0.23
CA GLU A 73 -3.86 -12.90 0.52
C GLU A 73 -2.92 -11.88 -0.15
N TYR A 74 -1.61 -12.16 -0.16
CA TYR A 74 -0.62 -11.33 -0.84
C TYR A 74 -0.92 -11.26 -2.35
N GLU A 75 -1.14 -12.40 -3.00
CA GLU A 75 -1.42 -12.45 -4.44
C GLU A 75 -2.73 -11.73 -4.80
N ILE A 76 -3.80 -11.90 -4.01
CA ILE A 76 -5.06 -11.17 -4.22
C ILE A 76 -4.81 -9.66 -4.21
N ARG A 77 -4.14 -9.15 -3.16
CA ARG A 77 -3.88 -7.71 -3.03
C ARG A 77 -2.95 -7.18 -4.11
N LYS A 78 -1.96 -7.97 -4.52
CA LYS A 78 -1.03 -7.62 -5.58
C LYS A 78 -1.73 -7.52 -6.92
N ASN A 79 -2.43 -8.58 -7.32
CA ASN A 79 -3.09 -8.66 -8.61
C ASN A 79 -4.13 -7.56 -8.81
N GLU A 80 -4.88 -7.24 -7.76
CA GLU A 80 -5.84 -6.13 -7.80
C GLU A 80 -5.16 -4.77 -7.97
N ASN A 81 -4.02 -4.54 -7.28
CA ASN A 81 -3.21 -3.33 -7.50
C ASN A 81 -2.67 -3.25 -8.94
N ILE A 82 -2.18 -4.38 -9.48
CA ILE A 82 -1.70 -4.44 -10.87
C ILE A 82 -2.83 -4.09 -11.83
N ALA A 83 -4.01 -4.72 -11.68
CA ALA A 83 -5.16 -4.47 -12.54
C ALA A 83 -5.59 -2.99 -12.53
N PHE A 84 -5.62 -2.37 -11.34
CA PHE A 84 -5.97 -0.97 -11.21
C PHE A 84 -4.88 -0.03 -11.77
N ALA A 85 -3.61 -0.35 -11.58
CA ALA A 85 -2.50 0.36 -12.18
C ALA A 85 -2.56 0.31 -13.71
N GLN A 86 -2.79 -0.88 -14.28
CA GLN A 86 -2.93 -1.09 -15.73
C GLN A 86 -4.11 -0.31 -16.31
N LYS A 87 -5.27 -0.29 -15.62
CA LYS A 87 -6.44 0.48 -16.02
C LYS A 87 -6.12 1.97 -16.22
N HIS A 88 -5.21 2.51 -15.43
CA HIS A 88 -4.82 3.91 -15.47
C HIS A 88 -3.46 4.17 -16.15
N GLY A 89 -2.83 3.16 -16.74
CA GLY A 89 -1.53 3.31 -17.41
C GLY A 89 -0.38 3.65 -16.46
N ILE A 90 -0.51 3.31 -15.16
CA ILE A 90 0.49 3.62 -14.13
C ILE A 90 1.57 2.53 -14.07
N PRO A 91 2.86 2.89 -14.14
CA PRO A 91 3.95 1.94 -13.95
C PRO A 91 3.87 1.24 -12.58
N PHE A 92 4.11 -0.08 -12.59
CA PHE A 92 4.04 -0.91 -11.38
C PHE A 92 5.31 -1.73 -11.23
N ILE A 93 5.89 -1.73 -10.04
CA ILE A 93 7.06 -2.52 -9.68
C ILE A 93 6.64 -3.55 -8.65
N ASP A 94 6.74 -4.83 -9.04
CA ASP A 94 6.53 -5.97 -8.16
C ASP A 94 7.86 -6.29 -7.46
N ALA A 95 8.00 -5.80 -6.25
CA ALA A 95 9.17 -6.04 -5.44
C ALA A 95 9.13 -7.41 -4.75
N ASP A 96 10.27 -7.86 -4.22
CA ASP A 96 10.41 -9.17 -3.60
C ASP A 96 9.39 -9.43 -2.48
N TYR A 97 8.81 -10.62 -2.47
CA TYR A 97 8.02 -11.11 -1.34
C TYR A 97 8.95 -11.76 -0.29
N ASP A 98 9.67 -10.92 0.42
CA ASP A 98 10.71 -11.26 1.41
C ASP A 98 10.10 -11.61 2.78
N MET A 99 9.22 -12.62 2.78
CA MET A 99 8.44 -13.04 3.94
C MET A 99 9.33 -13.55 5.09
N ASP A 100 10.37 -14.30 4.77
CA ASP A 100 11.24 -14.92 5.78
C ASP A 100 12.01 -13.85 6.57
N ASN A 101 12.50 -12.81 5.92
CA ASN A 101 13.14 -11.69 6.58
C ASN A 101 12.13 -10.91 7.46
N TRP A 102 10.89 -10.75 6.99
CA TRP A 102 9.85 -10.13 7.82
C TRP A 102 9.62 -10.92 9.11
N PHE A 103 9.49 -12.25 9.04
CA PHE A 103 9.33 -13.09 10.23
C PHE A 103 10.58 -13.06 11.13
N ALA A 104 11.77 -13.06 10.56
CA ALA A 104 13.01 -12.94 11.32
C ALA A 104 13.06 -11.62 12.12
N ARG A 105 12.70 -10.50 11.48
CA ARG A 105 12.62 -9.18 12.15
C ARG A 105 11.49 -9.10 13.18
N ALA A 106 10.38 -9.83 12.99
CA ALA A 106 9.24 -9.86 13.90
C ALA A 106 9.44 -10.75 15.14
N LYS A 107 10.54 -11.52 15.19
CA LYS A 107 10.84 -12.43 16.31
C LYS A 107 10.91 -11.67 17.63
N GLY A 108 10.19 -12.18 18.64
CA GLY A 108 10.05 -11.53 19.95
C GLY A 108 9.01 -10.41 20.01
N MET A 109 8.27 -10.16 18.93
CA MET A 109 7.17 -9.20 18.86
C MET A 109 5.82 -9.84 18.49
N GLU A 110 5.73 -11.16 18.56
CA GLU A 110 4.56 -11.96 18.12
C GLU A 110 3.29 -11.60 18.89
N GLN A 111 3.45 -11.20 20.15
CA GLN A 111 2.36 -10.82 21.06
C GLN A 111 2.12 -9.31 21.13
N ASP A 112 2.93 -8.50 20.42
CA ASP A 112 2.73 -7.06 20.41
C ASP A 112 1.37 -6.72 19.78
N PRO A 113 0.62 -5.76 20.34
CA PRO A 113 -0.65 -5.35 19.76
C PRO A 113 -0.45 -4.66 18.40
N GLU A 114 -1.52 -4.52 17.64
CA GLU A 114 -1.51 -3.63 16.46
C GLU A 114 -1.14 -2.21 16.88
N ARG A 115 -0.40 -1.50 16.03
CA ARG A 115 0.21 -0.19 16.27
C ARG A 115 1.34 -0.19 17.30
N GLY A 116 1.76 -1.36 17.84
CA GLY A 116 2.92 -1.53 18.70
C GLY A 116 4.24 -1.63 17.90
N ARG A 117 5.32 -2.09 18.57
CA ARG A 117 6.69 -2.19 18.01
C ARG A 117 6.75 -3.01 16.73
N ARG A 118 6.00 -4.14 16.67
CA ARG A 118 5.92 -4.97 15.47
C ARG A 118 5.44 -4.18 14.26
N CYS A 119 4.47 -3.27 14.43
CA CYS A 119 4.00 -2.42 13.34
C CYS A 119 5.03 -1.37 12.95
N THR A 120 5.78 -0.79 13.90
CA THR A 120 6.91 0.11 13.60
C THR A 120 7.95 -0.61 12.76
N MET A 121 8.44 -1.78 13.20
CA MET A 121 9.40 -2.61 12.46
C MET A 121 8.88 -2.94 11.04
N CYS A 122 7.59 -3.27 10.91
CA CYS A 122 6.97 -3.58 9.62
C CYS A 122 6.94 -2.37 8.67
N PHE A 123 6.68 -1.17 9.19
CA PHE A 123 6.72 0.06 8.39
C PHE A 123 8.15 0.45 8.04
N ASP A 124 9.09 0.38 8.98
CA ASP A 124 10.51 0.65 8.74
C ASP A 124 11.04 -0.24 7.61
N MET A 125 10.86 -1.56 7.70
CA MET A 125 11.30 -2.50 6.65
C MET A 125 10.76 -2.14 5.26
N ARG A 126 9.49 -1.75 5.18
CA ARG A 126 8.84 -1.40 3.92
C ARG A 126 9.33 -0.07 3.38
N PHE A 127 9.47 0.93 4.22
CA PHE A 127 9.97 2.25 3.82
C PHE A 127 11.46 2.26 3.53
N GLU A 128 12.29 1.53 4.30
CA GLU A 128 13.73 1.35 4.00
C GLU A 128 13.93 0.80 2.59
N ARG A 129 13.18 -0.24 2.21
CA ARG A 129 13.27 -0.82 0.87
C ARG A 129 12.74 0.13 -0.21
N THR A 130 11.66 0.86 0.08
CA THR A 130 11.10 1.87 -0.84
C THR A 130 12.08 3.03 -1.05
N ALA A 131 12.70 3.52 0.02
CA ALA A 131 13.67 4.63 -0.03
C ALA A 131 14.95 4.23 -0.78
N LEU A 132 15.47 3.04 -0.52
CA LEU A 132 16.63 2.51 -1.25
C LEU A 132 16.33 2.43 -2.76
N TYR A 133 15.20 1.86 -3.13
CA TYR A 133 14.79 1.77 -4.53
C TYR A 133 14.63 3.17 -5.17
N ALA A 134 14.02 4.09 -4.45
CA ALA A 134 13.84 5.46 -4.93
C ALA A 134 15.17 6.16 -5.21
N HIS A 135 16.11 6.06 -4.28
CA HIS A 135 17.46 6.61 -4.43
C HIS A 135 18.20 5.99 -5.63
N GLU A 136 18.22 4.65 -5.73
CA GLU A 136 18.89 3.93 -6.83
C GLU A 136 18.31 4.24 -8.23
N HIS A 137 17.03 4.66 -8.31
CA HIS A 137 16.31 4.89 -9.56
C HIS A 137 15.92 6.35 -9.80
N GLY A 138 16.46 7.27 -9.00
CA GLY A 138 16.30 8.71 -9.19
C GLY A 138 14.85 9.19 -9.00
N PHE A 139 14.14 8.66 -7.99
CA PHE A 139 12.88 9.22 -7.52
C PHE A 139 13.16 10.20 -6.38
N PRO A 140 12.87 11.50 -6.54
CA PRO A 140 13.16 12.49 -5.49
C PRO A 140 12.16 12.47 -4.33
N VAL A 141 11.02 11.80 -4.50
CA VAL A 141 9.95 11.76 -3.49
C VAL A 141 9.41 10.35 -3.35
N ILE A 142 9.25 9.91 -2.10
CA ILE A 142 8.48 8.72 -1.75
C ILE A 142 7.26 9.09 -0.94
N THR A 143 6.18 8.33 -1.09
CA THR A 143 4.99 8.41 -0.24
C THR A 143 4.34 7.05 -0.09
N SER A 144 3.29 6.94 0.72
CA SER A 144 2.62 5.67 0.94
C SER A 144 1.11 5.78 1.06
N SER A 145 0.41 4.81 0.50
CA SER A 145 -1.03 4.61 0.68
C SER A 145 -1.41 4.15 2.10
N LEU A 146 -0.45 3.78 2.95
CA LEU A 146 -0.71 3.39 4.34
C LEU A 146 -1.41 4.48 5.14
N GLY A 147 -1.09 5.74 4.85
CA GLY A 147 -1.60 6.92 5.54
C GLY A 147 -3.10 7.13 5.39
N ILE A 148 -3.77 6.61 4.35
CA ILE A 148 -5.21 6.77 4.17
C ILE A 148 -6.04 5.90 5.11
N SER A 149 -5.50 4.76 5.57
CA SER A 149 -6.21 3.83 6.43
C SER A 149 -6.42 4.40 7.83
N ARG A 150 -7.69 4.59 8.24
CA ARG A 150 -8.07 5.03 9.59
C ARG A 150 -7.64 4.06 10.72
N TRP A 151 -7.33 2.82 10.36
CA TRP A 151 -6.90 1.77 11.31
C TRP A 151 -5.42 1.86 11.67
N LYS A 152 -4.66 2.72 11.00
CA LYS A 152 -3.22 2.90 11.24
C LYS A 152 -2.92 4.21 11.95
N ASN A 153 -1.86 4.24 12.72
CA ASN A 153 -1.37 5.44 13.38
C ASN A 153 -0.54 6.26 12.36
N MET A 154 -1.03 7.46 12.03
CA MET A 154 -0.39 8.35 11.06
C MET A 154 0.99 8.82 11.50
N ALA A 155 1.13 9.21 12.77
CA ALA A 155 2.41 9.67 13.30
C ALA A 155 3.46 8.56 13.20
N GLN A 156 3.10 7.32 13.58
CA GLN A 156 3.98 6.16 13.47
C GLN A 156 4.42 5.90 12.00
N ILE A 157 3.50 6.05 11.05
CA ILE A 157 3.81 5.88 9.61
C ILE A 157 4.77 6.97 9.16
N ASN A 158 4.49 8.23 9.49
CA ASN A 158 5.29 9.37 9.06
C ASN A 158 6.70 9.32 9.67
N ASP A 159 6.82 8.96 10.95
CA ASP A 159 8.12 8.73 11.59
C ASP A 159 8.97 7.70 10.84
N CYS A 160 8.37 6.56 10.47
CA CYS A 160 9.07 5.53 9.70
C CYS A 160 9.47 6.04 8.30
N GLY A 161 8.58 6.78 7.63
CA GLY A 161 8.85 7.35 6.31
C GLY A 161 10.00 8.36 6.33
N HIS A 162 9.97 9.29 7.28
CA HIS A 162 11.05 10.28 7.44
C HIS A 162 12.39 9.63 7.79
N ARG A 163 12.39 8.64 8.72
CA ARG A 163 13.63 7.89 9.03
C ARG A 163 14.21 7.16 7.84
N ALA A 164 13.34 6.59 6.98
CA ALA A 164 13.79 5.86 5.81
C ALA A 164 14.37 6.77 4.73
N ALA A 165 13.84 7.98 4.57
CA ALA A 165 14.36 8.96 3.61
C ALA A 165 15.62 9.67 4.11
N ALA A 166 15.78 9.87 5.43
CA ALA A 166 16.84 10.65 6.03
C ALA A 166 18.29 10.30 5.62
N PRO A 167 18.65 9.04 5.28
CA PRO A 167 20.00 8.71 4.80
C PRO A 167 20.33 9.24 3.39
N TYR A 168 19.36 9.74 2.64
CA TYR A 168 19.50 10.11 1.23
C TYR A 168 19.20 11.59 1.05
N ASP A 169 20.22 12.41 0.74
CA ASP A 169 20.08 13.86 0.56
C ASP A 169 19.21 14.26 -0.64
N ASP A 170 19.01 13.34 -1.58
CA ASP A 170 18.22 13.50 -2.80
C ASP A 170 16.79 12.97 -2.69
N LEU A 171 16.36 12.53 -1.50
CA LEU A 171 15.08 11.87 -1.27
C LEU A 171 14.27 12.54 -0.18
N GLU A 172 13.00 12.79 -0.44
CA GLU A 172 12.06 13.35 0.52
C GLU A 172 10.86 12.42 0.74
N TYR A 173 10.46 12.24 2.00
CA TYR A 173 9.21 11.55 2.33
C TYR A 173 8.04 12.54 2.36
N TRP A 174 7.08 12.34 1.47
CA TRP A 174 5.86 13.14 1.41
C TRP A 174 4.82 12.60 2.39
N ASP A 175 4.69 13.25 3.54
CA ASP A 175 3.83 12.89 4.67
C ASP A 175 2.38 13.41 4.55
N PHE A 176 1.90 13.56 3.31
CA PHE A 176 0.57 14.10 3.04
C PHE A 176 -0.53 13.31 3.76
N ASN A 177 -1.46 14.03 4.38
CA ASN A 177 -2.59 13.40 5.05
C ASN A 177 -3.72 13.05 4.08
N TRP A 178 -3.62 11.88 3.47
CA TRP A 178 -4.57 11.35 2.47
C TRP A 178 -6.02 11.22 2.97
N ARG A 179 -6.29 11.34 4.28
CA ARG A 179 -7.64 11.28 4.86
C ARG A 179 -8.39 12.60 4.78
N LYS A 180 -7.65 13.73 4.78
CA LYS A 180 -8.21 15.08 4.78
C LYS A 180 -8.86 15.44 3.45
N GLY A 181 -9.64 16.52 3.45
CA GLY A 181 -10.27 17.04 2.24
C GLY A 181 -11.20 16.03 1.54
N GLY A 182 -11.86 15.15 2.30
CA GLY A 182 -12.76 14.13 1.73
C GLY A 182 -12.09 12.84 1.25
N GLY A 183 -10.75 12.70 1.38
CA GLY A 183 -10.02 11.53 0.87
C GLY A 183 -10.50 10.19 1.41
N SER A 184 -10.85 10.11 2.71
CA SER A 184 -11.42 8.87 3.27
C SER A 184 -12.76 8.48 2.64
N ASN A 185 -13.60 9.44 2.28
CA ASN A 185 -14.89 9.17 1.64
C ASN A 185 -14.69 8.70 0.19
N ARG A 186 -13.85 9.41 -0.56
CA ARG A 186 -13.52 9.04 -1.94
C ARG A 186 -12.85 7.66 -2.02
N MET A 187 -11.99 7.30 -1.06
CA MET A 187 -11.44 5.95 -0.95
C MET A 187 -12.55 4.88 -0.88
N ILE A 188 -13.60 5.12 -0.09
CA ILE A 188 -14.73 4.20 0.04
C ILE A 188 -15.56 4.15 -1.26
N GLU A 189 -15.79 5.29 -1.90
CA GLU A 189 -16.51 5.40 -3.17
C GLU A 189 -15.80 4.66 -4.29
N ILE A 190 -14.49 4.88 -4.44
CA ILE A 190 -13.65 4.19 -5.43
C ILE A 190 -13.65 2.69 -5.15
N SER A 191 -13.47 2.29 -3.90
CA SER A 191 -13.46 0.89 -3.52
C SER A 191 -14.78 0.16 -3.88
N LYS A 192 -15.93 0.84 -3.76
CA LYS A 192 -17.21 0.33 -4.18
C LYS A 192 -17.36 0.31 -5.71
N ARG A 193 -16.99 1.39 -6.39
CA ARG A 193 -17.07 1.53 -7.85
C ARG A 193 -16.23 0.48 -8.57
N GLU A 194 -15.02 0.23 -8.06
CA GLU A 194 -14.08 -0.74 -8.63
C GLU A 194 -14.28 -2.16 -8.11
N HIS A 195 -15.22 -2.37 -7.19
CA HIS A 195 -15.47 -3.67 -6.55
C HIS A 195 -14.22 -4.28 -5.89
N PHE A 196 -13.36 -3.44 -5.28
CA PHE A 196 -12.13 -3.90 -4.67
C PHE A 196 -12.35 -4.88 -3.52
N TYR A 197 -11.49 -5.87 -3.47
CA TYR A 197 -11.40 -6.83 -2.37
C TYR A 197 -11.22 -6.11 -1.02
N GLN A 198 -12.16 -6.30 -0.11
CA GLN A 198 -12.12 -5.72 1.22
C GLN A 198 -11.46 -6.67 2.20
N GLN A 199 -10.19 -6.44 2.51
CA GLN A 199 -9.47 -7.22 3.51
C GLN A 199 -10.10 -7.08 4.90
N GLU A 200 -10.12 -8.17 5.65
CA GLU A 200 -10.73 -8.22 6.98
C GLU A 200 -9.71 -8.09 8.13
N TYR A 201 -8.41 -7.95 7.81
CA TYR A 201 -7.31 -7.79 8.77
C TYR A 201 -6.17 -6.97 8.13
N CYS A 202 -5.19 -6.53 8.94
CA CYS A 202 -4.11 -5.66 8.47
C CYS A 202 -3.25 -6.30 7.36
N GLY A 203 -2.99 -7.62 7.47
CA GLY A 203 -2.22 -8.39 6.50
C GLY A 203 -1.29 -9.42 7.15
N CYS A 204 -0.65 -9.12 8.28
CA CYS A 204 0.31 -10.05 8.88
C CYS A 204 -0.37 -11.23 9.60
N ALA A 205 0.37 -12.33 9.71
CA ALA A 205 -0.11 -13.57 10.37
C ALA A 205 -0.63 -13.31 11.80
N TYR A 206 0.01 -12.40 12.53
CA TYR A 206 -0.39 -12.07 13.90
C TYR A 206 -1.70 -11.26 13.93
N SER A 207 -1.88 -10.32 13.00
CA SER A 207 -3.16 -9.62 12.86
C SER A 207 -4.29 -10.57 12.47
N LEU A 208 -4.03 -11.54 11.59
CA LEU A 208 -5.00 -12.59 11.23
C LEU A 208 -5.36 -13.45 12.44
N ARG A 209 -4.35 -13.89 13.22
CA ARG A 209 -4.55 -14.64 14.46
C ARG A 209 -5.46 -13.86 15.41
N ASP A 210 -5.11 -12.61 15.70
CA ASP A 210 -5.80 -11.80 16.70
C ASP A 210 -7.22 -11.47 16.25
N THR A 211 -7.43 -11.16 14.97
CA THR A 211 -8.75 -10.98 14.39
C THR A 211 -9.60 -12.24 14.46
N ASN A 212 -9.03 -13.41 14.16
CA ASN A 212 -9.74 -14.68 14.27
C ASN A 212 -10.07 -15.07 15.71
N ASN A 213 -9.18 -14.78 16.67
CA ASN A 213 -9.46 -15.00 18.09
C ASN A 213 -10.63 -14.11 18.54
N PHE A 214 -10.63 -12.83 18.16
CA PHE A 214 -11.75 -11.94 18.44
C PHE A 214 -13.05 -12.42 17.78
N ARG A 215 -13.02 -12.86 16.52
CA ARG A 215 -14.21 -13.40 15.84
C ARG A 215 -14.78 -14.61 16.58
N ARG A 216 -13.93 -15.56 16.98
CA ARG A 216 -14.34 -16.74 17.76
C ARG A 216 -14.99 -16.34 19.10
N SER A 217 -14.42 -15.36 19.80
CA SER A 217 -15.03 -14.86 21.06
C SER A 217 -16.43 -14.27 20.88
N GLN A 218 -16.76 -13.86 19.63
CA GLN A 218 -18.08 -13.35 19.24
C GLN A 218 -18.95 -14.43 18.57
N GLY A 219 -18.57 -15.70 18.61
CA GLY A 219 -19.28 -16.79 17.94
C GLY A 219 -19.27 -16.73 16.41
N ARG A 220 -18.29 -16.02 15.81
CA ARG A 220 -18.17 -15.85 14.35
C ARG A 220 -17.12 -16.78 13.79
N GLU A 221 -17.36 -17.26 12.57
CA GLU A 221 -16.38 -18.08 11.84
C GLU A 221 -15.07 -17.33 11.59
N PRO A 222 -13.91 -18.04 11.56
CA PRO A 222 -12.65 -17.47 11.14
C PRO A 222 -12.72 -16.89 9.71
N ILE A 223 -11.81 -15.96 9.43
CA ILE A 223 -11.67 -15.36 8.09
C ILE A 223 -11.30 -16.45 7.09
N LYS A 224 -12.06 -16.55 6.01
CA LYS A 224 -11.75 -17.37 4.83
C LYS A 224 -11.20 -16.44 3.74
N ILE A 225 -9.92 -16.59 3.42
CA ILE A 225 -9.23 -15.71 2.47
C ILE A 225 -9.87 -15.78 1.08
N GLY A 226 -10.30 -14.63 0.55
CA GLY A 226 -10.85 -14.48 -0.79
C GLY A 226 -12.34 -14.81 -0.96
N VAL A 227 -12.95 -15.56 -0.05
CA VAL A 227 -14.32 -16.07 -0.20
C VAL A 227 -15.37 -14.96 -0.30
N LYS A 228 -15.18 -13.88 0.44
CA LYS A 228 -16.16 -12.76 0.49
C LYS A 228 -16.36 -12.05 -0.86
N TYR A 229 -15.41 -12.15 -1.79
CA TYR A 229 -15.43 -11.44 -3.07
C TYR A 229 -15.47 -12.36 -4.29
N TYR A 230 -14.90 -13.55 -4.18
CA TYR A 230 -14.78 -14.49 -5.29
C TYR A 230 -15.72 -15.68 -5.15
N GLY A 231 -16.59 -15.67 -4.11
CA GLY A 231 -17.45 -16.83 -3.80
C GLY A 231 -16.65 -18.03 -3.30
N ASP A 232 -17.29 -19.20 -3.30
CA ASP A 232 -16.66 -20.47 -2.89
C ASP A 232 -15.82 -21.12 -4.01
N GLU A 233 -15.68 -20.46 -5.17
CA GLU A 233 -14.83 -20.99 -6.25
C GLU A 233 -13.35 -20.96 -5.85
N PRO A 234 -12.62 -22.06 -6.04
CA PRO A 234 -11.18 -22.08 -5.79
C PRO A 234 -10.49 -21.17 -6.81
N VAL A 235 -9.83 -20.14 -6.33
CA VAL A 235 -8.88 -19.38 -7.15
C VAL A 235 -7.66 -20.28 -7.32
N GLU A 236 -7.50 -20.85 -8.53
CA GLU A 236 -6.34 -21.66 -8.93
C GLU A 236 -5.02 -20.89 -8.85
#